data_68397ba6c8fc12d16338fd37bd7b3aa9
#
_entry.id   68397ba6c8fc12d16338fd37bd7b3aa9
#
_cell.length_a   1.000
_cell.length_b   1.000
_cell.length_c   1.000
_cell.angle_alpha   90.00
_cell.angle_beta   90.00
_cell.angle_gamma   90.00
#
_symmetry.space_group_name_H-M   'P 1'
#
loop_
_entity.id
_entity.type
_entity.pdbx_description
1 polymer ?
#
loop_
_entity_poly.entity_id
_entity_poly.type
_entity_poly.pdbx_seq_one_letter_code
_entity_poly.pdbx_strand_id
1 'polypeptide(L)'
;MGNVITINEGRPDRLSLALSNQGTRVFLDLLVECALSRELTWSQFDLIDFLCEKININITAPGTVSFDIEEMPWDAGCVCEDKLFMLNLTEMAKDPQMWKTLVYQPEEDIVFPWLDTFAQMIGMFSIENSGREYPSDPRKSKLHFKKGPGWKACFDDEHNVYTAERSWRGFYQLTEIDRDTYERLGTDAIGNDSPTELIGRGREMFQADDDYYTMPYCSVRDEHYAEIAPWSDAIRRAALM
;
A
#
# COMPACT_ATOMS: atom_id res chain seq x y z
N MET A 1 -12.33 -10.37 -19.74
CA MET A 1 -13.04 -9.46 -18.84
C MET A 1 -11.99 -8.50 -18.30
N GLY A 2 -12.33 -7.23 -18.11
CA GLY A 2 -11.39 -6.23 -17.58
C GLY A 2 -11.76 -5.89 -16.14
N ASN A 3 -10.82 -5.33 -15.42
CA ASN A 3 -11.03 -4.80 -14.08
C ASN A 3 -11.74 -3.45 -14.16
N VAL A 4 -12.56 -3.11 -13.17
CA VAL A 4 -13.35 -1.88 -13.15
C VAL A 4 -13.33 -1.23 -11.78
N ILE A 5 -12.98 0.05 -11.77
CA ILE A 5 -13.14 0.93 -10.60
C ILE A 5 -14.32 1.84 -10.88
N THR A 6 -15.22 2.01 -9.92
CA THR A 6 -16.42 2.82 -10.09
C THR A 6 -16.59 3.83 -8.96
N ILE A 7 -17.46 4.81 -9.20
CA ILE A 7 -18.08 5.63 -8.15
C ILE A 7 -19.56 5.82 -8.52
N ASN A 8 -20.40 5.93 -7.50
CA ASN A 8 -21.85 6.10 -7.65
C ASN A 8 -22.49 4.95 -8.48
N GLU A 9 -22.08 3.71 -8.23
CA GLU A 9 -22.65 2.57 -8.97
C GLU A 9 -24.16 2.54 -8.82
N GLY A 10 -24.86 2.38 -9.98
CA GLY A 10 -26.31 2.41 -10.02
C GLY A 10 -26.96 3.80 -10.04
N ARG A 11 -26.18 4.89 -9.99
CA ARG A 11 -26.67 6.27 -10.04
C ARG A 11 -26.47 6.92 -11.42
N PRO A 12 -27.22 7.99 -11.76
CA PRO A 12 -27.10 8.68 -13.05
C PRO A 12 -25.73 9.34 -13.28
N ASP A 13 -25.04 9.72 -12.22
CA ASP A 13 -23.74 10.37 -12.21
C ASP A 13 -22.57 9.37 -12.04
N ARG A 14 -22.80 8.09 -12.33
CA ARG A 14 -21.79 7.04 -12.29
C ARG A 14 -20.59 7.40 -13.18
N LEU A 15 -19.40 7.25 -12.64
CA LEU A 15 -18.16 7.26 -13.38
C LEU A 15 -17.47 5.89 -13.22
N SER A 16 -16.78 5.43 -14.26
CA SER A 16 -16.06 4.16 -14.24
C SER A 16 -14.73 4.25 -14.96
N LEU A 17 -13.74 3.57 -14.41
CA LEU A 17 -12.41 3.39 -14.96
C LEU A 17 -12.22 1.90 -15.27
N ALA A 18 -12.17 1.55 -16.55
CA ALA A 18 -11.93 0.19 -17.01
C ALA A 18 -10.44 -0.01 -17.34
N LEU A 19 -9.83 -1.04 -16.78
CA LEU A 19 -8.40 -1.32 -16.90
C LEU A 19 -8.19 -2.78 -17.37
N SER A 20 -7.15 -3.01 -18.17
CA SER A 20 -6.63 -4.36 -18.40
C SER A 20 -6.00 -4.91 -17.10
N ASN A 21 -5.73 -6.20 -17.04
CA ASN A 21 -5.06 -6.80 -15.88
C ASN A 21 -3.70 -6.15 -15.61
N GLN A 22 -2.90 -5.95 -16.66
CA GLN A 22 -1.62 -5.27 -16.55
C GLN A 22 -1.80 -3.79 -16.20
N GLY A 23 -2.78 -3.11 -16.79
CA GLY A 23 -3.09 -1.72 -16.48
C GLY A 23 -3.51 -1.53 -15.03
N THR A 24 -4.35 -2.42 -14.49
CA THR A 24 -4.73 -2.41 -13.06
C THR A 24 -3.49 -2.54 -12.18
N ARG A 25 -2.60 -3.47 -12.50
CA ARG A 25 -1.37 -3.68 -11.75
C ARG A 25 -0.51 -2.43 -11.75
N VAL A 26 -0.20 -1.88 -12.93
CA VAL A 26 0.60 -0.65 -13.07
C VAL A 26 -0.02 0.51 -12.32
N PHE A 27 -1.33 0.70 -12.48
CA PHE A 27 -2.06 1.81 -11.87
C PHE A 27 -2.05 1.75 -10.33
N LEU A 28 -2.38 0.59 -9.76
CA LEU A 28 -2.42 0.43 -8.31
C LEU A 28 -1.01 0.42 -7.70
N ASP A 29 -0.04 -0.28 -8.31
CA ASP A 29 1.36 -0.28 -7.88
C ASP A 29 1.92 1.15 -7.82
N LEU A 30 1.57 1.99 -8.80
CA LEU A 30 2.04 3.37 -8.85
C LEU A 30 1.50 4.21 -7.69
N LEU A 31 0.22 4.09 -7.36
CA LEU A 31 -0.38 4.79 -6.21
C LEU A 31 0.27 4.35 -4.89
N VAL A 32 0.45 3.04 -4.74
CA VAL A 32 1.12 2.47 -3.56
C VAL A 32 2.55 2.97 -3.45
N GLU A 33 3.34 2.93 -4.54
CA GLU A 33 4.73 3.43 -4.54
C GLU A 33 4.82 4.92 -4.15
N CYS A 34 3.86 5.73 -4.59
CA CYS A 34 3.78 7.13 -4.18
C CYS A 34 3.47 7.27 -2.68
N ALA A 35 2.56 6.45 -2.15
CA ALA A 35 2.23 6.48 -0.73
C ALA A 35 3.44 6.16 0.16
N LEU A 36 4.27 5.20 -0.26
CA LEU A 36 5.41 4.73 0.49
C LEU A 36 6.60 5.68 0.56
N SER A 37 6.55 6.76 -0.17
CA SER A 37 7.57 7.80 -0.11
C SER A 37 7.33 8.83 1.00
N ARG A 38 6.34 8.60 1.87
CA ARG A 38 5.90 9.57 2.89
C ARG A 38 5.42 8.92 4.18
N GLU A 39 5.23 9.71 5.22
CA GLU A 39 4.52 9.27 6.42
C GLU A 39 3.05 9.04 6.11
N LEU A 40 2.44 8.03 6.75
CA LEU A 40 1.02 7.74 6.66
C LEU A 40 0.37 7.80 8.04
N THR A 41 -0.85 8.34 8.09
CA THR A 41 -1.76 8.07 9.22
C THR A 41 -2.34 6.66 9.06
N TRP A 42 -2.99 6.14 10.12
CA TRP A 42 -3.61 4.82 10.03
C TRP A 42 -4.75 4.78 9.02
N SER A 43 -5.56 5.83 8.90
CA SER A 43 -6.60 5.90 7.87
C SER A 43 -6.01 5.86 6.46
N GLN A 44 -4.93 6.60 6.23
CA GLN A 44 -4.22 6.58 4.95
C GLN A 44 -3.60 5.21 4.67
N PHE A 45 -3.03 4.56 5.70
CA PHE A 45 -2.51 3.21 5.58
C PHE A 45 -3.61 2.22 5.20
N ASP A 46 -4.77 2.26 5.88
CA ASP A 46 -5.89 1.38 5.58
C ASP A 46 -6.38 1.55 4.12
N LEU A 47 -6.39 2.79 3.59
CA LEU A 47 -6.68 3.05 2.16
C LEU A 47 -5.64 2.39 1.24
N ILE A 48 -4.36 2.45 1.58
CA ILE A 48 -3.30 1.84 0.78
C ILE A 48 -3.33 0.31 0.89
N ASP A 49 -3.58 -0.23 2.07
CA ASP A 49 -3.73 -1.68 2.28
C ASP A 49 -4.90 -2.24 1.45
N PHE A 50 -6.01 -1.52 1.38
CA PHE A 50 -7.11 -1.86 0.47
C PHE A 50 -6.66 -1.94 -0.99
N LEU A 51 -5.86 -0.99 -1.47
CA LEU A 51 -5.32 -1.05 -2.84
C LEU A 51 -4.40 -2.25 -3.04
N CYS A 52 -3.57 -2.58 -2.04
CA CYS A 52 -2.70 -3.75 -2.05
C CYS A 52 -3.50 -5.05 -2.13
N GLU A 53 -4.59 -5.16 -1.38
CA GLU A 53 -5.51 -6.29 -1.49
C GLU A 53 -6.05 -6.45 -2.94
N LYS A 54 -6.42 -5.34 -3.59
CA LYS A 54 -6.88 -5.37 -5.00
C LYS A 54 -5.77 -5.81 -5.96
N ILE A 55 -4.52 -5.44 -5.70
CA ILE A 55 -3.36 -5.93 -6.47
C ILE A 55 -3.25 -7.46 -6.33
N ASN A 56 -3.35 -7.99 -5.11
CA ASN A 56 -3.29 -9.44 -4.87
C ASN A 56 -4.41 -10.19 -5.57
N ILE A 57 -5.63 -9.68 -5.49
CA ILE A 57 -6.77 -10.25 -6.22
C ILE A 57 -6.46 -10.25 -7.73
N ASN A 58 -5.90 -9.17 -8.27
CA ASN A 58 -5.55 -9.10 -9.70
C ASN A 58 -4.48 -10.12 -10.10
N ILE A 59 -3.57 -10.48 -9.21
CA ILE A 59 -2.52 -11.48 -9.45
C ILE A 59 -3.10 -12.89 -9.40
N THR A 60 -3.86 -13.18 -8.35
CA THR A 60 -4.39 -14.55 -8.12
C THR A 60 -5.59 -14.87 -9.00
N ALA A 61 -6.39 -13.86 -9.37
CA ALA A 61 -7.60 -13.98 -10.18
C ALA A 61 -7.68 -12.84 -11.22
N PRO A 62 -6.86 -12.84 -12.28
CA PRO A 62 -6.80 -11.75 -13.25
C PRO A 62 -8.14 -11.46 -13.91
N GLY A 63 -8.53 -10.19 -13.98
CA GLY A 63 -9.79 -9.72 -14.60
C GLY A 63 -11.00 -9.79 -13.69
N THR A 64 -10.82 -10.00 -12.39
CA THR A 64 -11.90 -10.04 -11.40
C THR A 64 -11.91 -8.85 -10.45
N VAL A 65 -10.92 -7.96 -10.52
CA VAL A 65 -10.88 -6.78 -9.66
C VAL A 65 -12.01 -5.82 -10.05
N SER A 66 -12.92 -5.63 -9.12
CA SER A 66 -13.95 -4.62 -9.20
C SER A 66 -14.17 -4.02 -7.84
N PHE A 67 -14.19 -2.70 -7.74
CA PHE A 67 -14.58 -2.02 -6.51
C PHE A 67 -15.15 -0.64 -6.80
N ASP A 68 -16.01 -0.18 -5.91
CA ASP A 68 -16.48 1.19 -5.88
C ASP A 68 -15.60 2.02 -4.93
N ILE A 69 -15.36 3.29 -5.27
CA ILE A 69 -14.64 4.23 -4.38
C ILE A 69 -15.32 4.31 -3.01
N GLU A 70 -16.63 4.12 -2.96
CA GLU A 70 -17.38 4.06 -1.71
C GLU A 70 -17.05 2.81 -0.86
N GLU A 71 -16.38 1.78 -1.41
CA GLU A 71 -15.94 0.59 -0.66
C GLU A 71 -14.60 0.77 0.05
N MET A 72 -13.87 1.81 -0.30
CA MET A 72 -12.59 2.09 0.35
C MET A 72 -12.81 2.42 1.84
N PRO A 73 -11.87 2.06 2.70
CA PRO A 73 -11.99 2.24 4.16
C PRO A 73 -11.74 3.70 4.57
N TRP A 74 -12.62 4.60 4.15
CA TRP A 74 -12.56 6.01 4.52
C TRP A 74 -12.78 6.19 6.01
N ASP A 75 -12.04 7.09 6.64
CA ASP A 75 -12.26 7.48 8.03
C ASP A 75 -13.24 8.66 8.10
N ALA A 76 -14.37 8.45 8.81
CA ALA A 76 -15.38 9.48 8.99
C ALA A 76 -14.84 10.72 9.73
N GLY A 77 -13.81 10.55 10.56
CA GLY A 77 -13.17 11.63 11.33
C GLY A 77 -12.20 12.49 10.52
N CYS A 78 -11.66 11.99 9.39
CA CYS A 78 -10.65 12.69 8.61
C CYS A 78 -10.81 12.51 7.07
N VAL A 79 -12.02 12.29 6.61
CA VAL A 79 -12.31 12.05 5.18
C VAL A 79 -11.77 13.14 4.25
N CYS A 80 -11.75 14.39 4.69
CA CYS A 80 -11.22 15.49 3.86
C CYS A 80 -9.70 15.35 3.66
N GLU A 81 -8.99 15.00 4.71
CA GLU A 81 -7.54 14.75 4.71
C GLU A 81 -7.21 13.52 3.87
N ASP A 82 -7.99 12.45 4.01
CA ASP A 82 -7.84 11.22 3.26
C ASP A 82 -8.11 11.42 1.76
N LYS A 83 -9.14 12.19 1.41
CA LYS A 83 -9.38 12.59 0.02
C LYS A 83 -8.21 13.40 -0.54
N LEU A 84 -7.73 14.39 0.22
CA LEU A 84 -6.59 15.21 -0.19
C LEU A 84 -5.33 14.36 -0.36
N PHE A 85 -5.11 13.40 0.54
CA PHE A 85 -4.02 12.43 0.44
C PHE A 85 -4.12 11.64 -0.88
N MET A 86 -5.26 11.03 -1.19
CA MET A 86 -5.46 10.26 -2.42
C MET A 86 -5.30 11.12 -3.69
N LEU A 87 -5.79 12.36 -3.68
CA LEU A 87 -5.58 13.31 -4.78
C LEU A 87 -4.10 13.66 -4.97
N ASN A 88 -3.37 13.87 -3.86
CA ASN A 88 -1.93 14.12 -3.92
C ASN A 88 -1.16 12.90 -4.49
N LEU A 89 -1.58 11.67 -4.18
CA LEU A 89 -0.97 10.48 -4.77
C LEU A 89 -1.16 10.45 -6.29
N THR A 90 -2.35 10.82 -6.80
CA THR A 90 -2.57 10.86 -8.26
C THR A 90 -1.69 11.91 -8.96
N GLU A 91 -1.44 13.04 -8.32
CA GLU A 91 -0.52 14.05 -8.87
C GLU A 91 0.95 13.59 -8.79
N MET A 92 1.38 13.01 -7.68
CA MET A 92 2.73 12.44 -7.54
C MET A 92 2.98 11.32 -8.55
N ALA A 93 1.97 10.52 -8.82
CA ALA A 93 2.02 9.42 -9.77
C ALA A 93 2.25 9.86 -11.22
N LYS A 94 2.07 11.14 -11.55
CA LYS A 94 2.41 11.72 -12.84
C LYS A 94 3.91 12.02 -13.01
N ASP A 95 4.69 11.98 -11.91
CA ASP A 95 6.14 12.17 -11.98
C ASP A 95 6.83 10.88 -12.47
N PRO A 96 7.51 10.90 -13.63
CA PRO A 96 8.23 9.73 -14.14
C PRO A 96 9.31 9.17 -13.19
N GLN A 97 9.77 9.95 -12.22
CA GLN A 97 10.72 9.46 -11.22
C GLN A 97 10.10 8.36 -10.34
N MET A 98 8.80 8.43 -10.10
CA MET A 98 8.06 7.42 -9.32
C MET A 98 7.90 6.10 -10.07
N TRP A 99 8.12 6.08 -11.38
CA TRP A 99 7.94 4.88 -12.20
C TRP A 99 9.15 3.94 -12.20
N LYS A 100 10.30 4.43 -11.78
CA LYS A 100 11.58 3.68 -11.88
C LYS A 100 11.59 2.35 -11.13
N THR A 101 10.76 2.21 -10.10
CA THR A 101 10.67 1.00 -9.28
C THR A 101 9.60 0.02 -9.76
N LEU A 102 8.77 0.42 -10.71
CA LEU A 102 7.70 -0.41 -11.24
C LEU A 102 8.24 -1.53 -12.12
N VAL A 103 7.64 -2.70 -12.00
CA VAL A 103 7.96 -3.88 -12.84
C VAL A 103 7.63 -3.62 -14.31
N TYR A 104 6.52 -2.92 -14.56
CA TYR A 104 6.07 -2.52 -15.88
C TYR A 104 6.18 -1.01 -16.01
N GLN A 105 6.90 -0.53 -17.02
CA GLN A 105 7.00 0.90 -17.28
C GLN A 105 5.71 1.41 -17.91
N PRO A 106 5.04 2.38 -17.28
CA PRO A 106 3.85 2.98 -17.88
C PRO A 106 4.20 3.93 -19.05
N GLU A 107 3.20 4.22 -19.86
CA GLU A 107 3.25 5.27 -20.89
C GLU A 107 2.38 6.44 -20.44
N GLU A 108 2.90 7.67 -20.54
CA GLU A 108 2.19 8.88 -20.06
C GLU A 108 0.80 9.02 -20.66
N ASP A 109 0.70 8.85 -21.97
CA ASP A 109 -0.56 8.96 -22.73
C ASP A 109 -1.65 7.97 -22.25
N ILE A 110 -1.23 6.90 -21.59
CA ILE A 110 -2.13 5.85 -21.08
C ILE A 110 -2.44 6.08 -19.60
N VAL A 111 -1.42 6.38 -18.80
CA VAL A 111 -1.57 6.43 -17.34
C VAL A 111 -2.19 7.74 -16.86
N PHE A 112 -1.86 8.88 -17.49
CA PHE A 112 -2.43 10.16 -17.05
C PHE A 112 -3.95 10.22 -17.14
N PRO A 113 -4.62 9.76 -18.21
CA PRO A 113 -6.07 9.69 -18.24
C PRO A 113 -6.67 8.81 -17.12
N TRP A 114 -5.98 7.73 -16.72
CA TRP A 114 -6.43 6.90 -15.60
C TRP A 114 -6.35 7.63 -14.27
N LEU A 115 -5.22 8.31 -14.02
CA LEU A 115 -5.00 9.10 -12.81
C LEU A 115 -6.01 10.26 -12.71
N ASP A 116 -6.26 10.96 -13.83
CA ASP A 116 -7.23 12.04 -13.89
C ASP A 116 -8.67 11.56 -13.63
N THR A 117 -9.03 10.42 -14.22
CA THR A 117 -10.34 9.80 -13.99
C THR A 117 -10.51 9.37 -12.52
N PHE A 118 -9.49 8.75 -11.95
CA PHE A 118 -9.51 8.33 -10.55
C PHE A 118 -9.56 9.55 -9.61
N ALA A 119 -8.78 10.60 -9.88
CA ALA A 119 -8.84 11.85 -9.11
C ALA A 119 -10.25 12.47 -9.17
N GLN A 120 -10.90 12.44 -10.33
CA GLN A 120 -12.28 12.90 -10.47
C GLN A 120 -13.23 12.05 -9.60
N MET A 121 -13.08 10.72 -9.60
CA MET A 121 -13.86 9.83 -8.74
C MET A 121 -13.69 10.16 -7.26
N ILE A 122 -12.45 10.32 -6.80
CA ILE A 122 -12.15 10.74 -5.42
C ILE A 122 -12.80 12.09 -5.11
N GLY A 123 -12.76 13.03 -6.05
CA GLY A 123 -13.42 14.34 -5.92
C GLY A 123 -14.93 14.23 -5.72
N MET A 124 -15.57 13.30 -6.44
CA MET A 124 -17.03 13.05 -6.37
C MET A 124 -17.47 12.34 -5.08
N PHE A 125 -16.57 11.59 -4.43
CA PHE A 125 -16.90 10.84 -3.23
C PHE A 125 -17.38 11.77 -2.10
N SER A 126 -18.47 11.36 -1.41
CA SER A 126 -19.01 12.00 -0.22
C SER A 126 -19.58 10.94 0.70
N ILE A 127 -19.17 10.95 1.98
CA ILE A 127 -19.72 10.07 3.00
C ILE A 127 -21.25 10.21 3.10
N GLU A 128 -21.75 11.44 3.04
CA GLU A 128 -23.17 11.73 3.16
C GLU A 128 -24.01 11.09 2.04
N ASN A 129 -23.42 10.98 0.86
CA ASN A 129 -24.10 10.46 -0.33
C ASN A 129 -23.92 8.95 -0.53
N SER A 130 -22.92 8.34 0.11
CA SER A 130 -22.60 6.93 -0.09
C SER A 130 -23.67 5.98 0.45
N GLY A 131 -24.42 6.41 1.49
CA GLY A 131 -25.35 5.56 2.21
C GLY A 131 -24.70 4.44 3.03
N ARG A 132 -23.37 4.48 3.19
CA ARG A 132 -22.57 3.54 4.00
C ARG A 132 -22.17 4.19 5.31
N GLU A 133 -21.96 3.36 6.32
CA GLU A 133 -21.37 3.77 7.59
C GLU A 133 -19.84 3.62 7.50
N TYR A 134 -19.12 4.65 7.89
CA TYR A 134 -17.66 4.66 7.96
C TYR A 134 -17.24 4.85 9.42
N PRO A 135 -16.33 3.99 9.92
CA PRO A 135 -15.80 4.17 11.27
C PRO A 135 -14.89 5.39 11.35
N SER A 136 -14.71 5.92 12.55
CA SER A 136 -13.63 6.83 12.85
C SER A 136 -12.49 6.07 13.51
N ASP A 137 -11.28 6.23 13.00
CA ASP A 137 -10.10 5.59 13.57
C ASP A 137 -9.59 6.38 14.79
N PRO A 138 -9.52 5.77 15.96
CA PRO A 138 -9.01 6.44 17.16
C PRO A 138 -7.47 6.54 17.18
N ARG A 139 -6.77 5.84 16.31
CA ARG A 139 -5.30 5.76 16.29
C ARG A 139 -4.70 7.09 15.87
N LYS A 140 -3.69 7.58 16.58
CA LYS A 140 -3.03 8.88 16.35
C LYS A 140 -1.58 8.74 15.91
N SER A 141 -1.00 7.54 16.01
CA SER A 141 0.37 7.28 15.58
C SER A 141 0.54 7.43 14.07
N LYS A 142 1.78 7.58 13.69
CA LYS A 142 2.19 7.61 12.29
C LYS A 142 3.10 6.43 11.97
N LEU A 143 3.01 6.01 10.74
CA LEU A 143 3.86 5.00 10.14
C LEU A 143 4.89 5.68 9.24
N HIS A 144 6.15 5.39 9.47
CA HIS A 144 7.28 5.92 8.74
C HIS A 144 7.92 4.83 7.91
N PHE A 145 8.11 5.11 6.64
CA PHE A 145 8.58 4.12 5.68
C PHE A 145 9.93 4.46 5.10
N LYS A 146 10.73 3.42 4.86
CA LYS A 146 11.94 3.47 4.06
C LYS A 146 11.93 2.32 3.09
N LYS A 147 12.46 2.53 1.90
CA LYS A 147 12.57 1.47 0.89
C LYS A 147 13.87 1.55 0.12
N GLY A 148 14.24 0.44 -0.45
CA GLY A 148 15.35 0.31 -1.37
C GLY A 148 15.22 -0.96 -2.21
N PRO A 149 16.19 -1.25 -3.08
CA PRO A 149 16.16 -2.43 -3.92
C PRO A 149 16.03 -3.73 -3.09
N GLY A 150 14.89 -4.41 -3.22
CA GLY A 150 14.62 -5.69 -2.57
C GLY A 150 14.36 -5.64 -1.07
N TRP A 151 14.11 -4.46 -0.49
CA TRP A 151 13.75 -4.31 0.91
C TRP A 151 12.85 -3.10 1.14
N LYS A 152 12.09 -3.16 2.22
CA LYS A 152 11.28 -2.08 2.75
C LYS A 152 11.29 -2.16 4.28
N ALA A 153 11.17 -1.02 4.95
CA ALA A 153 11.16 -0.96 6.41
C ALA A 153 10.11 0.02 6.91
N CYS A 154 9.57 -0.25 8.09
CA CYS A 154 8.61 0.59 8.79
C CYS A 154 9.00 0.85 10.23
N PHE A 155 8.60 1.99 10.69
CA PHE A 155 8.59 2.37 12.09
C PHE A 155 7.20 2.87 12.49
N ASP A 156 6.61 2.26 13.52
CA ASP A 156 5.42 2.74 14.21
C ASP A 156 5.83 3.55 15.44
N ASP A 157 5.54 4.85 15.42
CA ASP A 157 5.99 5.78 16.47
C ASP A 157 5.23 5.66 17.80
N GLU A 158 4.01 5.10 17.81
CA GLU A 158 3.26 4.85 19.03
C GLU A 158 3.86 3.69 19.82
N HIS A 159 4.23 2.63 19.13
CA HIS A 159 4.66 1.38 19.75
C HIS A 159 6.19 1.20 19.75
N ASN A 160 6.92 2.12 19.10
CA ASN A 160 8.37 2.04 18.93
C ASN A 160 8.82 0.70 18.30
N VAL A 161 8.05 0.23 17.35
CA VAL A 161 8.30 -1.02 16.64
C VAL A 161 8.95 -0.73 15.29
N TYR A 162 10.00 -1.45 14.99
CA TYR A 162 10.72 -1.38 13.73
C TYR A 162 10.67 -2.73 13.05
N THR A 163 10.19 -2.74 11.82
CA THR A 163 10.15 -3.95 11.01
C THR A 163 10.78 -3.71 9.66
N ALA A 164 11.26 -4.76 9.06
CA ALA A 164 11.73 -4.73 7.69
C ALA A 164 11.32 -5.98 6.95
N GLU A 165 11.04 -5.76 5.70
CA GLU A 165 10.69 -6.77 4.73
C GLU A 165 11.81 -6.90 3.71
N ARG A 166 12.12 -8.12 3.34
CA ARG A 166 12.94 -8.41 2.17
C ARG A 166 12.25 -9.41 1.27
N SER A 167 12.31 -9.15 -0.03
CA SER A 167 11.94 -10.09 -1.06
C SER A 167 13.19 -10.58 -1.78
N TRP A 168 13.37 -11.90 -1.86
CA TRP A 168 14.56 -12.51 -2.44
C TRP A 168 14.24 -13.86 -3.06
N ARG A 169 14.48 -13.99 -4.37
CA ARG A 169 14.38 -15.25 -5.13
C ARG A 169 13.13 -16.10 -4.83
N GLY A 170 12.00 -15.45 -4.72
CA GLY A 170 10.78 -16.17 -4.43
C GLY A 170 10.48 -16.36 -2.96
N PHE A 171 11.21 -15.72 -2.10
CA PHE A 171 10.93 -15.70 -0.67
C PHE A 171 10.60 -14.29 -0.23
N TYR A 172 9.61 -14.23 0.61
CA TYR A 172 9.25 -13.05 1.37
C TYR A 172 9.60 -13.30 2.84
N GLN A 173 10.29 -12.37 3.44
CA GLN A 173 10.64 -12.46 4.86
C GLN A 173 10.35 -11.14 5.54
N LEU A 174 9.57 -11.21 6.62
CA LEU A 174 9.36 -10.12 7.55
C LEU A 174 10.23 -10.32 8.79
N THR A 175 10.91 -9.26 9.20
CA THR A 175 11.87 -9.29 10.29
C THR A 175 11.64 -8.10 11.21
N GLU A 176 11.60 -8.34 12.51
CA GLU A 176 11.76 -7.28 13.50
C GLU A 176 13.23 -6.87 13.55
N ILE A 177 13.50 -5.59 13.40
CA ILE A 177 14.85 -5.01 13.45
C ILE A 177 14.97 -4.03 14.61
N ASP A 178 16.17 -3.69 14.99
CA ASP A 178 16.40 -2.64 15.96
C ASP A 178 16.38 -1.24 15.30
N ARG A 179 16.30 -0.23 16.15
CA ARG A 179 16.31 1.16 15.72
C ARG A 179 17.56 1.52 14.93
N ASP A 180 18.74 1.05 15.37
CA ASP A 180 20.00 1.34 14.70
C ASP A 180 20.00 0.79 13.27
N THR A 181 19.56 -0.44 13.10
CA THR A 181 19.36 -1.03 11.77
C THR A 181 18.41 -0.20 10.92
N TYR A 182 17.24 0.17 11.47
CA TYR A 182 16.27 0.99 10.73
C TYR A 182 16.86 2.33 10.29
N GLU A 183 17.57 3.03 11.19
CA GLU A 183 18.15 4.34 10.87
C GLU A 183 19.25 4.25 9.81
N ARG A 184 20.02 3.16 9.79
CA ARG A 184 21.07 2.90 8.80
C ARG A 184 20.55 2.53 7.42
N LEU A 185 19.38 1.89 7.34
CA LEU A 185 18.78 1.51 6.07
C LEU A 185 18.52 2.75 5.19
N GLY A 186 18.95 2.69 3.94
CA GLY A 186 18.81 3.78 2.96
C GLY A 186 19.81 4.92 3.11
N THR A 187 20.81 4.77 3.97
CA THR A 187 21.90 5.74 4.16
C THR A 187 23.25 5.16 3.75
N ASP A 188 24.25 6.02 3.57
CA ASP A 188 25.65 5.61 3.33
C ASP A 188 26.30 4.96 4.58
N ALA A 189 25.63 5.03 5.73
CA ALA A 189 26.09 4.48 7.00
C ALA A 189 26.02 2.94 7.09
N ILE A 190 25.56 2.27 6.03
CA ILE A 190 25.51 0.80 5.95
C ILE A 190 26.94 0.19 6.03
N GLY A 191 27.96 0.93 5.62
CA GLY A 191 29.34 0.45 5.60
C GLY A 191 29.55 -0.63 4.54
N ASN A 192 30.12 -1.77 4.97
CA ASN A 192 30.36 -2.92 4.07
C ASN A 192 29.18 -3.91 4.01
N ASP A 193 28.17 -3.73 4.86
CA ASP A 193 27.01 -4.61 4.88
C ASP A 193 26.01 -4.24 3.77
N SER A 194 25.35 -5.21 3.19
CA SER A 194 24.17 -4.95 2.35
C SER A 194 22.93 -4.73 3.21
N PRO A 195 21.92 -3.96 2.74
CA PRO A 195 20.66 -3.81 3.47
C PRO A 195 20.02 -5.15 3.86
N THR A 196 20.07 -6.11 2.95
CA THR A 196 19.51 -7.45 3.18
C THR A 196 20.26 -8.25 4.24
N GLU A 197 21.57 -8.07 4.38
CA GLU A 197 22.36 -8.68 5.46
C GLU A 197 22.03 -8.05 6.81
N LEU A 198 21.88 -6.73 6.86
CA LEU A 198 21.49 -6.02 8.09
C LEU A 198 20.11 -6.48 8.57
N ILE A 199 19.15 -6.50 7.67
CA ILE A 199 17.79 -6.98 7.98
C ILE A 199 17.81 -8.43 8.44
N GLY A 200 18.61 -9.28 7.78
CA GLY A 200 18.74 -10.70 8.12
C GLY A 200 19.32 -11.00 9.50
N ARG A 201 19.90 -10.00 10.20
CA ARG A 201 20.37 -10.15 11.58
C ARG A 201 19.26 -9.90 12.61
N GLY A 202 18.15 -9.32 12.19
CA GLY A 202 17.00 -9.12 13.05
C GLY A 202 16.27 -10.43 13.37
N ARG A 203 15.21 -10.31 14.12
CA ARG A 203 14.38 -11.45 14.48
C ARG A 203 13.37 -11.75 13.38
N GLU A 204 13.50 -12.90 12.75
CA GLU A 204 12.50 -13.39 11.80
C GLU A 204 11.15 -13.53 12.49
N MET A 205 10.13 -12.93 11.89
CA MET A 205 8.76 -12.96 12.37
C MET A 205 7.89 -13.84 11.48
N PHE A 206 8.15 -13.79 10.18
CA PHE A 206 7.36 -14.47 9.18
C PHE A 206 8.17 -14.70 7.90
N GLN A 207 7.92 -15.83 7.25
CA GLN A 207 8.45 -16.18 5.94
C GLN A 207 7.38 -16.83 5.07
N ALA A 208 7.32 -16.49 3.79
CA ALA A 208 6.42 -17.09 2.81
C ALA A 208 7.12 -17.34 1.47
N ASP A 209 6.58 -18.30 0.72
CA ASP A 209 7.04 -18.66 -0.61
C ASP A 209 6.44 -17.75 -1.71
N ASP A 210 6.93 -17.92 -2.95
CA ASP A 210 6.65 -17.12 -4.14
C ASP A 210 5.16 -16.97 -4.53
N ASP A 211 4.33 -17.94 -4.20
CA ASP A 211 2.89 -17.88 -4.45
C ASP A 211 2.19 -16.79 -3.62
N TYR A 212 2.94 -16.24 -2.68
CA TYR A 212 2.56 -15.11 -1.89
C TYR A 212 3.13 -13.87 -2.53
N TYR A 213 2.35 -13.22 -3.36
CA TYR A 213 2.76 -11.90 -3.80
C TYR A 213 2.69 -10.94 -2.63
N THR A 214 3.82 -10.63 -2.15
CA THR A 214 4.01 -9.63 -1.14
C THR A 214 4.35 -8.31 -1.80
N MET A 215 3.32 -7.57 -2.07
CA MET A 215 3.48 -6.15 -1.84
C MET A 215 3.85 -6.02 -0.36
N PRO A 216 4.76 -5.18 -0.02
CA PRO A 216 5.23 -4.99 1.36
C PRO A 216 4.15 -4.56 2.34
N TYR A 217 2.93 -4.46 1.89
CA TYR A 217 1.77 -4.00 2.62
C TYR A 217 0.63 -4.98 2.58
N CYS A 218 0.83 -6.10 1.91
CA CYS A 218 -0.21 -7.08 1.86
C CYS A 218 -0.27 -7.82 3.15
N SER A 219 -1.48 -7.88 3.60
CA SER A 219 -1.93 -8.67 4.71
C SER A 219 -1.16 -9.97 4.80
N VAL A 220 -0.46 -10.17 5.85
CA VAL A 220 -0.18 -11.50 6.36
C VAL A 220 -1.51 -12.22 6.34
N ARG A 221 -1.66 -13.29 5.57
CA ARG A 221 -2.91 -14.05 5.52
C ARG A 221 -3.32 -14.41 6.93
N ASP A 222 -4.62 -14.43 7.21
CA ASP A 222 -5.15 -14.72 8.53
C ASP A 222 -4.57 -16.02 9.14
N GLU A 223 -4.27 -16.99 8.31
CA GLU A 223 -3.62 -18.25 8.72
C GLU A 223 -2.20 -18.06 9.28
N HIS A 224 -1.45 -17.08 8.78
CA HIS A 224 -0.11 -16.75 9.27
C HIS A 224 -0.16 -15.69 10.38
N TYR A 225 -1.27 -14.99 10.47
CA TYR A 225 -1.45 -13.97 11.48
C TYR A 225 -1.37 -14.52 12.89
N ALA A 226 -1.84 -15.73 13.11
CA ALA A 226 -1.77 -16.40 14.41
C ALA A 226 -0.32 -16.58 14.91
N GLU A 227 0.64 -16.72 13.99
CA GLU A 227 2.06 -16.87 14.32
C GLU A 227 2.69 -15.57 14.81
N ILE A 228 2.22 -14.44 14.28
CA ILE A 228 2.70 -13.11 14.65
C ILE A 228 1.78 -12.37 15.62
N ALA A 229 0.60 -12.92 15.92
CA ALA A 229 -0.38 -12.34 16.84
C ALA A 229 0.17 -11.98 18.23
N PRO A 230 1.19 -12.69 18.80
CA PRO A 230 1.79 -12.28 20.08
C PRO A 230 2.43 -10.88 20.06
N TRP A 231 2.63 -10.33 18.90
CA TRP A 231 3.37 -9.10 18.67
C TRP A 231 2.50 -7.85 18.67
N SER A 232 1.31 -7.95 19.02
CA SER A 232 0.32 -6.89 18.99
C SER A 232 -0.13 -6.49 17.57
N ASP A 233 -1.24 -5.84 17.51
CA ASP A 233 -1.75 -5.20 16.29
C ASP A 233 -0.76 -4.22 15.65
N ALA A 234 0.10 -3.60 16.45
CA ALA A 234 1.08 -2.63 15.94
C ALA A 234 2.16 -3.29 15.06
N ILE A 235 2.71 -4.41 15.51
CA ILE A 235 3.69 -5.16 14.72
C ILE A 235 3.01 -5.76 13.49
N ARG A 236 1.79 -6.28 13.65
CA ARG A 236 1.00 -6.71 12.52
C ARG A 236 0.87 -5.60 11.48
N ARG A 237 0.53 -4.41 11.90
CA ARG A 237 0.31 -3.27 11.02
C ARG A 237 1.60 -2.77 10.39
N ALA A 238 2.68 -2.72 11.16
CA ALA A 238 4.00 -2.43 10.64
C ALA A 238 4.51 -3.54 9.71
N ALA A 239 4.04 -4.77 9.89
CA ALA A 239 4.35 -5.92 9.06
C ALA A 239 3.53 -5.98 7.78
N LEU A 240 2.37 -5.33 7.78
CA LEU A 240 1.46 -5.28 6.63
C LEU A 240 1.87 -4.24 5.58
N MET A 241 3.00 -3.66 5.77
CA MET A 241 3.61 -2.79 4.80
C MET A 241 4.36 -3.57 3.78
#